data_c0d4e70ca104ba8ea142c80cbac4bcb2
#
_entry.id   c0d4e70ca104ba8ea142c80cbac4bcb2
#
_cell.length_a   1.000
_cell.length_b   1.000
_cell.length_c   1.000
_cell.angle_alpha   90.00
_cell.angle_beta   90.00
_cell.angle_gamma   90.00
#
_symmetry.space_group_name_H-M   'P 1'
#
loop_
_entity.id
_entity.type
_entity.pdbx_description
1 polymer ?
#
loop_
_entity_poly.entity_id
_entity_poly.type
_entity_poly.pdbx_seq_one_letter_code
_entity_poly.pdbx_strand_id
1 'polypeptide(L)'
;WKEYYPLTGRDLWMDSLMREVYLWYEDIPAANSLNYFQAPDAFLKSILSKNDKGFSTVDSIMDTPLPSYGFDYTLYKVATSDTTYTALVSYVAKNSPAEDAGLERGNWIMLVDGDSITKKTEERLIDGGARTLRIGKYVIVKEENNGGTEGDTENGENEEEDKEVGIIQETGDVALPAVRPVTESAIYDTNFIQLEGTDYKIAYLAYNSFTAGTAEQSEKYNNELRAFSQECKQRGINNLVLDFRYNSGGEMECVQLLADILVPADKLESPFAFLQYNDKQSAQNRDLILDSQLLQGGVNLNLPIVYIITSGTTA
;
A
#
# COMPACT_ATOMS: atom_id res chain seq x y z
N TRP A 1 -18.52 27.72 -30.84
CA TRP A 1 -17.47 26.70 -30.67
C TRP A 1 -16.36 27.25 -29.78
N LYS A 2 -15.74 28.39 -30.05
CA LYS A 2 -14.71 29.00 -29.19
C LYS A 2 -15.21 29.33 -27.78
N GLU A 3 -16.49 29.63 -27.60
CA GLU A 3 -17.13 30.00 -26.35
C GLU A 3 -17.31 28.78 -25.39
N TYR A 4 -17.53 27.58 -25.95
CA TYR A 4 -17.78 26.37 -25.18
C TYR A 4 -16.51 25.52 -24.95
N TYR A 5 -15.45 25.78 -25.73
CA TYR A 5 -14.20 24.99 -25.62
C TYR A 5 -13.59 24.97 -24.21
N PRO A 6 -13.61 26.06 -23.42
CA PRO A 6 -13.12 26.02 -22.04
C PRO A 6 -13.88 25.04 -21.14
N LEU A 7 -15.15 24.76 -21.47
CA LEU A 7 -16.03 23.87 -20.70
C LEU A 7 -15.99 22.42 -21.20
N THR A 8 -15.78 22.21 -22.48
CA THR A 8 -15.89 20.90 -23.15
C THR A 8 -14.56 20.35 -23.65
N GLY A 9 -13.51 21.18 -23.70
CA GLY A 9 -12.25 20.83 -24.36
C GLY A 9 -11.57 19.61 -23.74
N ARG A 10 -11.68 19.40 -22.44
CA ARG A 10 -11.10 18.27 -21.72
C ARG A 10 -11.82 16.98 -22.08
N ASP A 11 -13.13 16.97 -22.04
CA ASP A 11 -13.94 15.80 -22.39
C ASP A 11 -13.81 15.44 -23.87
N LEU A 12 -13.74 16.43 -24.75
CA LEU A 12 -13.46 16.23 -26.18
C LEU A 12 -12.10 15.63 -26.44
N TRP A 13 -11.08 16.11 -25.72
CA TRP A 13 -9.74 15.52 -25.79
C TRP A 13 -9.73 14.08 -25.30
N MET A 14 -10.41 13.82 -24.17
CA MET A 14 -10.52 12.48 -23.60
C MET A 14 -11.23 11.52 -24.56
N ASP A 15 -12.37 11.91 -25.13
CA ASP A 15 -13.09 11.11 -26.12
C ASP A 15 -12.19 10.80 -27.34
N SER A 16 -11.50 11.80 -27.85
CA SER A 16 -10.60 11.62 -29.00
C SER A 16 -9.47 10.64 -28.68
N LEU A 17 -8.83 10.81 -27.51
CA LEU A 17 -7.74 9.94 -27.07
C LEU A 17 -8.23 8.50 -26.86
N MET A 18 -9.36 8.33 -26.14
CA MET A 18 -9.90 7.01 -25.85
C MET A 18 -10.32 6.27 -27.11
N ARG A 19 -10.88 6.94 -28.11
CA ARG A 19 -11.19 6.32 -29.41
C ARG A 19 -9.96 5.87 -30.17
N GLU A 20 -8.79 6.41 -29.88
CA GLU A 20 -7.54 6.04 -30.54
C GLU A 20 -6.78 4.94 -29.78
N VAL A 21 -6.66 5.06 -28.45
CA VAL A 21 -5.77 4.20 -27.66
C VAL A 21 -6.46 3.19 -26.76
N TYR A 22 -7.73 3.38 -26.43
CA TYR A 22 -8.45 2.50 -25.50
C TYR A 22 -8.63 1.11 -26.07
N LEU A 23 -8.37 0.08 -25.28
CA LEU A 23 -8.44 -1.31 -25.75
C LEU A 23 -9.85 -1.68 -26.26
N TRP A 24 -10.86 -1.21 -25.58
CA TRP A 24 -12.27 -1.45 -25.94
C TRP A 24 -12.93 -0.20 -26.55
N TYR A 25 -12.22 0.51 -27.45
CA TYR A 25 -12.72 1.75 -28.05
C TYR A 25 -14.02 1.56 -28.86
N GLU A 26 -14.28 0.37 -29.33
CA GLU A 26 -15.52 0.04 -30.07
C GLU A 26 -16.78 0.12 -29.17
N ASP A 27 -16.60 -0.06 -27.85
CA ASP A 27 -17.69 0.07 -26.87
C ASP A 27 -18.03 1.53 -26.53
N ILE A 28 -17.21 2.50 -26.96
CA ILE A 28 -17.46 3.93 -26.70
C ILE A 28 -18.72 4.37 -27.46
N PRO A 29 -19.73 4.94 -26.79
CA PRO A 29 -20.94 5.42 -27.44
C PRO A 29 -20.66 6.44 -28.56
N ALA A 30 -21.59 6.57 -29.50
CA ALA A 30 -21.46 7.54 -30.58
C ALA A 30 -21.32 8.97 -30.05
N ALA A 31 -20.44 9.78 -30.64
CA ALA A 31 -20.09 11.10 -30.14
C ALA A 31 -21.30 12.05 -29.97
N ASN A 32 -22.35 11.89 -30.81
CA ASN A 32 -23.58 12.67 -30.73
C ASN A 32 -24.49 12.28 -29.55
N SER A 33 -24.21 11.18 -28.86
CA SER A 33 -24.94 10.73 -27.66
C SER A 33 -24.23 11.11 -26.37
N LEU A 34 -23.01 11.68 -26.44
CA LEU A 34 -22.19 12.03 -25.28
C LEU A 34 -22.48 13.45 -24.80
N ASN A 35 -22.40 13.63 -23.48
CA ASN A 35 -22.47 14.95 -22.85
C ASN A 35 -21.08 15.42 -22.46
N TYR A 36 -20.50 16.36 -23.21
CA TYR A 36 -19.16 16.91 -23.00
C TYR A 36 -19.12 18.04 -21.96
N PHE A 37 -20.16 18.24 -21.16
CA PHE A 37 -20.23 19.24 -20.09
C PHE A 37 -20.18 18.60 -18.70
N GLN A 38 -19.70 17.38 -18.61
CA GLN A 38 -19.61 16.67 -17.35
C GLN A 38 -18.30 16.97 -16.60
N ALA A 39 -18.23 16.57 -15.32
CA ALA A 39 -16.96 16.46 -14.64
C ALA A 39 -16.13 15.34 -15.32
N PRO A 40 -14.79 15.47 -15.40
CA PRO A 40 -13.95 14.52 -16.15
C PRO A 40 -14.10 13.06 -15.74
N ASP A 41 -14.25 12.79 -14.45
CA ASP A 41 -14.48 11.43 -13.91
C ASP A 41 -15.85 10.86 -14.33
N ALA A 42 -16.89 11.70 -14.33
CA ALA A 42 -18.23 11.32 -14.78
C ALA A 42 -18.24 11.09 -16.30
N PHE A 43 -17.54 11.94 -17.06
CA PHE A 43 -17.39 11.77 -18.49
C PHE A 43 -16.65 10.47 -18.83
N LEU A 44 -15.48 10.22 -18.20
CA LEU A 44 -14.75 8.96 -18.40
C LEU A 44 -15.64 7.76 -18.13
N LYS A 45 -16.32 7.70 -16.98
CA LYS A 45 -17.25 6.61 -16.66
C LYS A 45 -18.34 6.39 -17.71
N SER A 46 -18.76 7.46 -18.41
CA SER A 46 -19.80 7.36 -19.45
C SER A 46 -19.34 6.71 -20.76
N ILE A 47 -18.02 6.62 -20.97
CA ILE A 47 -17.41 6.07 -22.20
C ILE A 47 -16.63 4.76 -21.95
N LEU A 48 -16.51 4.31 -20.70
CA LEU A 48 -15.80 3.05 -20.40
C LEU A 48 -16.63 1.81 -20.79
N SER A 49 -15.93 0.81 -21.30
CA SER A 49 -16.46 -0.54 -21.48
C SER A 49 -16.73 -1.21 -20.13
N LYS A 50 -17.69 -2.14 -20.10
CA LYS A 50 -17.90 -3.02 -18.94
C LYS A 50 -16.70 -3.95 -18.68
N ASN A 51 -15.88 -4.18 -19.69
CA ASN A 51 -14.65 -4.99 -19.57
C ASN A 51 -13.51 -4.25 -18.87
N ASP A 52 -13.60 -2.92 -18.75
CA ASP A 52 -12.58 -2.09 -18.08
C ASP A 52 -12.45 -2.40 -16.59
N LYS A 53 -13.57 -2.75 -15.93
CA LYS A 53 -13.61 -3.10 -14.49
C LYS A 53 -12.97 -2.08 -13.56
N GLY A 54 -12.85 -0.81 -14.01
CA GLY A 54 -12.28 0.28 -13.23
C GLY A 54 -10.76 0.44 -13.34
N PHE A 55 -10.13 -0.18 -14.34
CA PHE A 55 -8.69 0.02 -14.60
C PHE A 55 -8.40 1.43 -15.12
N SER A 56 -9.32 2.03 -15.89
CA SER A 56 -9.15 3.40 -16.39
C SER A 56 -9.72 4.42 -15.40
N THR A 57 -8.90 5.34 -14.97
CA THR A 57 -9.28 6.40 -14.01
C THR A 57 -8.83 7.75 -14.51
N VAL A 58 -9.47 8.82 -14.02
CA VAL A 58 -8.99 10.21 -14.14
C VAL A 58 -8.49 10.60 -12.76
N ASP A 59 -7.24 11.01 -12.72
CA ASP A 59 -6.64 11.58 -11.53
C ASP A 59 -6.13 13.01 -11.82
N SER A 60 -6.06 13.81 -10.77
CA SER A 60 -5.37 15.10 -10.84
C SER A 60 -3.89 14.84 -10.60
N ILE A 61 -3.07 14.91 -11.66
CA ILE A 61 -1.62 14.91 -11.48
C ILE A 61 -1.25 16.17 -10.69
N MET A 62 -0.86 15.98 -9.44
CA MET A 62 -0.30 17.02 -8.61
C MET A 62 1.23 16.88 -8.67
N ASP A 63 1.92 17.92 -9.13
CA ASP A 63 3.39 17.94 -9.13
C ASP A 63 4.01 17.89 -7.73
N THR A 64 3.18 18.06 -6.70
CA THR A 64 3.58 17.99 -5.30
C THR A 64 2.70 16.99 -4.55
N PRO A 65 3.29 16.20 -3.64
CA PRO A 65 2.52 15.30 -2.77
C PRO A 65 1.44 16.07 -1.99
N LEU A 66 0.26 15.47 -1.87
CA LEU A 66 -0.80 16.05 -1.05
C LEU A 66 -0.37 16.10 0.43
N PRO A 67 -0.71 17.17 1.15
CA PRO A 67 -0.50 17.20 2.58
C PRO A 67 -1.25 16.04 3.27
N SER A 68 -0.56 15.28 4.09
CA SER A 68 -1.12 14.20 4.90
C SER A 68 -0.44 14.11 6.26
N TYR A 69 -1.04 13.39 7.20
CA TYR A 69 -0.37 13.01 8.44
C TYR A 69 0.65 11.89 8.19
N GLY A 70 0.51 11.13 7.11
CA GLY A 70 1.37 10.01 6.74
C GLY A 70 1.11 8.76 7.58
N PHE A 71 -0.12 8.47 7.94
CA PHE A 71 -0.49 7.17 8.50
C PHE A 71 -1.83 6.69 7.97
N ASP A 72 -1.98 5.36 7.93
CA ASP A 72 -3.24 4.68 7.66
C ASP A 72 -3.73 3.95 8.91
N TYR A 73 -5.04 3.78 9.01
CA TYR A 73 -5.67 3.10 10.14
C TYR A 73 -6.89 2.29 9.74
N THR A 74 -7.25 1.37 10.62
CA THR A 74 -8.50 0.62 10.54
C THR A 74 -9.31 0.85 11.80
N LEU A 75 -10.59 1.21 11.65
CA LEU A 75 -11.49 1.40 12.78
C LEU A 75 -12.01 0.07 13.30
N TYR A 76 -11.91 -0.11 14.61
CA TYR A 76 -12.52 -1.21 15.35
C TYR A 76 -13.55 -0.67 16.32
N LYS A 77 -14.73 -1.25 16.28
CA LYS A 77 -15.83 -0.88 17.19
C LYS A 77 -15.47 -1.28 18.62
N VAL A 78 -15.67 -0.38 19.57
CA VAL A 78 -15.48 -0.69 20.99
C VAL A 78 -16.61 -1.62 21.44
N ALA A 79 -16.27 -2.76 22.06
CA ALA A 79 -17.22 -3.80 22.41
C ALA A 79 -18.38 -3.33 23.34
N THR A 80 -18.10 -2.33 24.18
CA THR A 80 -19.08 -1.78 25.16
C THR A 80 -19.86 -0.58 24.61
N SER A 81 -19.67 -0.20 23.32
CA SER A 81 -20.33 0.97 22.74
C SER A 81 -20.76 0.72 21.31
N ASP A 82 -21.94 1.22 20.96
CA ASP A 82 -22.47 1.12 19.60
C ASP A 82 -21.97 2.24 18.66
N THR A 83 -21.39 3.29 19.18
CA THR A 83 -21.06 4.51 18.43
C THR A 83 -19.60 4.91 18.54
N THR A 84 -18.80 4.24 19.37
CA THR A 84 -17.38 4.56 19.57
C THR A 84 -16.45 3.51 18.96
N TYR A 85 -15.30 4.00 18.49
CA TYR A 85 -14.28 3.21 17.82
C TYR A 85 -12.92 3.47 18.44
N THR A 86 -12.00 2.55 18.19
CA THR A 86 -10.55 2.75 18.29
C THR A 86 -9.94 2.57 16.91
N ALA A 87 -8.90 3.31 16.60
CA ALA A 87 -8.21 3.21 15.31
C ALA A 87 -6.88 2.48 15.47
N LEU A 88 -6.75 1.32 14.84
CA LEU A 88 -5.49 0.59 14.78
C LEU A 88 -4.64 1.19 13.66
N VAL A 89 -3.48 1.73 13.99
CA VAL A 89 -2.50 2.22 13.01
C VAL A 89 -1.93 1.02 12.25
N SER A 90 -2.21 0.98 10.95
CA SER A 90 -1.78 -0.10 10.05
C SER A 90 -0.49 0.22 9.31
N TYR A 91 -0.20 1.51 9.11
CA TYR A 91 0.95 2.02 8.37
C TYR A 91 1.37 3.40 8.87
N VAL A 92 2.66 3.72 8.83
CA VAL A 92 3.21 5.06 9.09
C VAL A 92 4.28 5.36 8.04
N ALA A 93 4.08 6.41 7.26
CA ALA A 93 5.03 6.83 6.23
C ALA A 93 6.28 7.46 6.88
N LYS A 94 7.45 7.16 6.32
CA LYS A 94 8.70 7.80 6.74
C LYS A 94 8.69 9.29 6.42
N ASN A 95 9.38 10.08 7.25
CA ASN A 95 9.44 11.54 7.14
C ASN A 95 8.05 12.20 7.14
N SER A 96 7.11 11.67 7.92
CA SER A 96 5.75 12.18 8.05
C SER A 96 5.49 12.82 9.41
N PRO A 97 4.43 13.64 9.57
CA PRO A 97 3.98 14.12 10.88
C PRO A 97 3.70 12.99 11.88
N ALA A 98 3.19 11.84 11.40
CA ALA A 98 2.92 10.68 12.25
C ALA A 98 4.21 10.04 12.78
N GLU A 99 5.25 9.91 11.93
CA GLU A 99 6.56 9.43 12.37
C GLU A 99 7.19 10.40 13.38
N ASP A 100 7.12 11.72 13.12
CA ASP A 100 7.62 12.75 14.04
C ASP A 100 6.92 12.69 15.41
N ALA A 101 5.63 12.32 15.44
CA ALA A 101 4.87 12.11 16.66
C ALA A 101 5.22 10.80 17.37
N GLY A 102 6.03 9.94 16.77
CA GLY A 102 6.36 8.62 17.31
C GLY A 102 5.23 7.59 17.19
N LEU A 103 4.30 7.81 16.24
CA LEU A 103 3.32 6.77 15.91
C LEU A 103 4.02 5.60 15.22
N GLU A 104 3.59 4.40 15.55
CA GLU A 104 4.08 3.15 14.98
C GLU A 104 2.92 2.28 14.51
N ARG A 105 3.16 1.44 13.53
CA ARG A 105 2.23 0.35 13.19
C ARG A 105 1.94 -0.49 14.44
N GLY A 106 0.66 -0.78 14.69
CA GLY A 106 0.20 -1.53 15.85
C GLY A 106 -0.19 -0.65 17.04
N ASN A 107 0.04 0.69 16.97
CA ASN A 107 -0.55 1.58 17.94
C ASN A 107 -2.06 1.64 17.78
N TRP A 108 -2.77 1.75 18.89
CA TRP A 108 -4.22 1.95 18.94
C TRP A 108 -4.50 3.39 19.33
N ILE A 109 -5.14 4.16 18.48
CA ILE A 109 -5.61 5.51 18.82
C ILE A 109 -6.97 5.34 19.50
N MET A 110 -7.03 5.76 20.77
CA MET A 110 -8.20 5.62 21.62
C MET A 110 -9.03 6.90 21.68
N LEU A 111 -8.35 8.07 21.75
CA LEU A 111 -8.99 9.39 21.79
C LEU A 111 -8.26 10.34 20.85
N VAL A 112 -8.99 11.34 20.34
CA VAL A 112 -8.46 12.48 19.58
C VAL A 112 -8.90 13.76 20.27
N ASP A 113 -7.93 14.59 20.70
CA ASP A 113 -8.15 15.83 21.46
C ASP A 113 -9.01 15.62 22.73
N GLY A 114 -8.87 14.43 23.37
CA GLY A 114 -9.61 14.02 24.54
C GLY A 114 -11.00 13.44 24.27
N ASP A 115 -11.47 13.46 23.03
CA ASP A 115 -12.79 12.91 22.64
C ASP A 115 -12.66 11.48 22.08
N SER A 116 -13.67 10.65 22.32
CA SER A 116 -13.77 9.33 21.71
C SER A 116 -13.94 9.42 20.20
N ILE A 117 -13.37 8.44 19.48
CA ILE A 117 -13.54 8.34 18.03
C ILE A 117 -14.95 7.84 17.73
N THR A 118 -15.69 8.62 16.97
CA THR A 118 -17.03 8.35 16.44
C THR A 118 -17.03 8.64 14.95
N LYS A 119 -18.08 8.27 14.24
CA LYS A 119 -18.23 8.67 12.80
C LYS A 119 -18.12 10.18 12.55
N LYS A 120 -18.38 11.00 13.58
CA LYS A 120 -18.29 12.47 13.48
C LYS A 120 -16.89 13.00 13.81
N THR A 121 -16.20 12.39 14.79
CA THR A 121 -14.87 12.84 15.22
C THR A 121 -13.74 12.17 14.45
N GLU A 122 -14.02 11.11 13.70
CA GLU A 122 -13.07 10.43 12.81
C GLU A 122 -12.42 11.38 11.81
N GLU A 123 -13.18 12.37 11.31
CA GLU A 123 -12.66 13.38 10.38
C GLU A 123 -11.42 14.10 10.91
N ARG A 124 -11.23 14.20 12.23
CA ARG A 124 -10.04 14.79 12.85
C ARG A 124 -8.75 14.00 12.61
N LEU A 125 -8.87 12.74 12.22
CA LEU A 125 -7.72 11.91 11.82
C LEU A 125 -7.24 12.20 10.40
N ILE A 126 -8.00 13.00 9.62
CA ILE A 126 -7.70 13.31 8.21
C ILE A 126 -7.84 14.79 7.85
N ASP A 127 -8.36 15.66 8.73
CA ASP A 127 -8.70 17.05 8.43
C ASP A 127 -7.49 18.02 8.34
N GLY A 128 -6.31 17.56 8.75
CA GLY A 128 -5.04 18.26 8.57
C GLY A 128 -4.58 19.15 9.72
N GLY A 129 -5.40 19.37 10.75
CA GLY A 129 -5.02 20.16 11.94
C GLY A 129 -4.03 19.42 12.87
N ALA A 130 -3.28 20.14 13.70
CA ALA A 130 -2.52 19.50 14.78
C ALA A 130 -3.48 18.86 15.79
N ARG A 131 -3.13 17.69 16.32
CA ARG A 131 -3.99 16.87 17.19
C ARG A 131 -3.20 16.34 18.39
N THR A 132 -3.92 16.05 19.48
CA THR A 132 -3.41 15.21 20.57
C THR A 132 -4.10 13.86 20.49
N LEU A 133 -3.32 12.79 20.36
CA LEU A 133 -3.83 11.43 20.26
C LEU A 133 -3.51 10.67 21.54
N ARG A 134 -4.52 10.09 22.20
CA ARG A 134 -4.32 9.09 23.26
C ARG A 134 -4.10 7.74 22.59
N ILE A 135 -2.95 7.13 22.85
CA ILE A 135 -2.57 5.86 22.21
C ILE A 135 -2.38 4.73 23.22
N GLY A 136 -2.48 3.51 22.72
CA GLY A 136 -2.23 2.27 23.47
C GLY A 136 -1.60 1.20 22.59
N LYS A 137 -1.18 0.11 23.22
CA LYS A 137 -0.67 -1.11 22.56
C LYS A 137 -1.52 -2.32 23.00
N TYR A 138 -1.75 -3.24 22.07
CA TYR A 138 -2.38 -4.51 22.37
C TYR A 138 -1.40 -5.39 23.15
N VAL A 139 -1.84 -5.88 24.30
CA VAL A 139 -1.06 -6.79 25.16
C VAL A 139 -1.94 -7.94 25.60
N ILE A 140 -1.33 -9.10 25.80
CA ILE A 140 -1.98 -10.26 26.39
C ILE A 140 -1.67 -10.24 27.87
N VAL A 141 -2.71 -10.23 28.69
CA VAL A 141 -2.61 -10.30 30.15
C VAL A 141 -3.25 -11.59 30.66
N LYS A 142 -2.72 -12.15 31.74
CA LYS A 142 -3.36 -13.26 32.43
C LYS A 142 -4.44 -12.70 33.34
N GLU A 143 -5.66 -13.21 33.21
CA GLU A 143 -6.75 -12.88 34.11
C GLU A 143 -6.51 -13.63 35.44
N GLU A 144 -6.11 -12.92 36.50
CA GLU A 144 -6.10 -13.50 37.86
C GLU A 144 -7.53 -13.80 38.29
N ASN A 145 -7.83 -15.06 38.47
CA ASN A 145 -9.14 -15.49 39.02
C ASN A 145 -9.27 -15.03 40.46
N ASN A 146 -9.74 -13.78 40.68
CA ASN A 146 -10.16 -13.27 41.98
C ASN A 146 -11.58 -13.78 42.31
N GLY A 147 -11.80 -15.08 42.22
CA GLY A 147 -13.04 -15.75 42.63
C GLY A 147 -12.97 -16.24 44.04
N GLY A 148 -12.99 -15.33 44.99
CA GLY A 148 -13.24 -15.68 46.38
C GLY A 148 -14.71 -16.01 46.61
N THR A 149 -15.05 -17.29 46.76
CA THR A 149 -16.14 -17.75 47.61
C THR A 149 -15.71 -19.10 48.21
N GLU A 150 -15.41 -19.05 49.50
CA GLU A 150 -15.23 -20.23 50.29
C GLU A 150 -16.48 -21.13 50.17
N GLY A 151 -16.27 -22.32 49.66
CA GLY A 151 -17.27 -23.37 49.61
C GLY A 151 -16.55 -24.71 49.50
N ASP A 152 -16.38 -25.39 50.66
CA ASP A 152 -15.86 -26.74 50.79
C ASP A 152 -16.43 -27.68 49.73
N THR A 153 -15.55 -28.28 48.92
CA THR A 153 -15.73 -29.65 48.42
C THR A 153 -14.38 -30.26 48.05
N GLU A 154 -14.07 -31.37 48.68
CA GLU A 154 -12.91 -32.22 48.45
C GLU A 154 -12.89 -32.83 47.05
N ASN A 155 -11.67 -32.99 46.55
CA ASN A 155 -11.21 -33.87 45.44
C ASN A 155 -11.55 -33.49 44.02
N GLY A 156 -10.56 -32.91 43.37
CA GLY A 156 -10.41 -32.81 41.92
C GLY A 156 -9.25 -31.86 41.61
N GLU A 157 -8.09 -32.39 41.16
CA GLU A 157 -7.04 -31.61 40.54
C GLU A 157 -7.61 -31.00 39.25
N ASN A 158 -8.21 -29.84 39.35
CA ASN A 158 -8.45 -28.97 38.20
C ASN A 158 -7.21 -28.08 38.08
N GLU A 159 -6.35 -28.37 37.15
CA GLU A 159 -5.43 -27.38 36.65
C GLU A 159 -6.27 -26.24 36.04
N GLU A 160 -6.51 -25.16 36.81
CA GLU A 160 -7.11 -23.93 36.31
C GLU A 160 -6.09 -23.34 35.32
N GLU A 161 -6.32 -23.55 34.04
CA GLU A 161 -5.58 -22.83 32.99
C GLU A 161 -5.87 -21.31 33.16
N ASP A 162 -4.81 -20.55 33.50
CA ASP A 162 -4.83 -19.09 33.48
C ASP A 162 -5.41 -18.60 32.17
N LYS A 163 -6.53 -17.93 32.17
CA LYS A 163 -7.16 -17.43 30.98
C LYS A 163 -6.41 -16.19 30.47
N GLU A 164 -5.82 -16.30 29.29
CA GLU A 164 -5.19 -15.16 28.65
C GLU A 164 -6.24 -14.28 27.97
N VAL A 165 -6.21 -12.97 28.26
CA VAL A 165 -7.11 -11.97 27.67
C VAL A 165 -6.30 -10.87 27.02
N GLY A 166 -6.65 -10.54 25.77
CA GLY A 166 -6.05 -9.42 25.07
C GLY A 166 -6.72 -8.10 25.45
N ILE A 167 -5.92 -7.11 25.84
CA ILE A 167 -6.39 -5.76 26.14
C ILE A 167 -5.59 -4.71 25.41
N ILE A 168 -6.16 -3.52 25.21
CA ILE A 168 -5.41 -2.34 24.75
C ILE A 168 -4.94 -1.61 26.00
N GLN A 169 -3.64 -1.71 26.26
CA GLN A 169 -3.01 -0.99 27.38
C GLN A 169 -2.63 0.42 26.91
N GLU A 170 -3.17 1.43 27.58
CA GLU A 170 -2.83 2.84 27.32
C GLU A 170 -1.35 3.10 27.57
N THR A 171 -0.70 3.82 26.63
CA THR A 171 0.72 4.18 26.70
C THR A 171 0.97 5.67 26.88
N GLY A 172 -0.04 6.51 26.63
CA GLY A 172 0.00 7.95 26.84
C GLY A 172 -0.51 8.77 25.67
N ASP A 173 -0.22 10.08 25.73
CA ASP A 173 -0.59 11.03 24.68
C ASP A 173 0.59 11.31 23.74
N VAL A 174 0.31 11.43 22.45
CA VAL A 174 1.25 11.91 21.44
C VAL A 174 0.72 13.17 20.77
N ALA A 175 1.59 14.14 20.52
CA ALA A 175 1.26 15.36 19.79
C ALA A 175 1.49 15.11 18.30
N LEU A 176 0.42 14.96 17.54
CA LEU A 176 0.45 14.83 16.09
C LEU A 176 0.54 16.24 15.46
N PRO A 177 1.62 16.57 14.73
CA PRO A 177 1.71 17.85 14.03
C PRO A 177 0.67 17.96 12.91
N ALA A 178 0.40 19.20 12.47
CA ALA A 178 -0.44 19.42 11.28
C ALA A 178 0.17 18.75 10.05
N VAL A 179 -0.67 18.41 9.09
CA VAL A 179 -0.27 17.79 7.82
C VAL A 179 0.76 18.63 7.07
N ARG A 180 1.64 17.94 6.35
CA ARG A 180 2.55 18.50 5.35
C ARG A 180 2.64 17.58 4.14
N PRO A 181 3.18 18.05 3.01
CA PRO A 181 3.50 17.16 1.90
C PRO A 181 4.41 16.02 2.38
N VAL A 182 4.00 14.77 2.11
CA VAL A 182 4.76 13.56 2.46
C VAL A 182 5.09 12.83 1.16
N THR A 183 6.39 12.67 0.89
CA THR A 183 6.87 11.84 -0.22
C THR A 183 7.18 10.46 0.32
N GLU A 184 6.39 9.47 -0.07
CA GLU A 184 6.63 8.09 0.32
C GLU A 184 7.79 7.48 -0.46
N SER A 185 8.55 6.60 0.19
CA SER A 185 9.57 5.80 -0.47
C SER A 185 8.95 4.57 -1.12
N ALA A 186 9.36 4.26 -2.35
CA ALA A 186 8.95 3.02 -3.00
C ALA A 186 9.37 1.79 -2.17
N ILE A 187 10.59 1.81 -1.63
CA ILE A 187 11.05 0.81 -0.67
C ILE A 187 10.79 1.34 0.74
N TYR A 188 9.78 0.77 1.39
CA TYR A 188 9.39 1.19 2.74
C TYR A 188 10.34 0.64 3.81
N ASP A 189 10.63 -0.66 3.76
CA ASP A 189 11.48 -1.31 4.76
C ASP A 189 12.18 -2.54 4.19
N THR A 190 13.35 -2.82 4.75
CA THR A 190 14.11 -4.03 4.46
C THR A 190 14.62 -4.63 5.76
N ASN A 191 14.61 -5.95 5.88
CA ASN A 191 15.16 -6.63 7.05
C ASN A 191 15.82 -7.96 6.65
N PHE A 192 16.77 -8.41 7.48
CA PHE A 192 17.50 -9.65 7.27
C PHE A 192 17.46 -10.49 8.55
N ILE A 193 16.92 -11.69 8.43
CA ILE A 193 16.64 -12.57 9.57
C ILE A 193 17.36 -13.91 9.36
N GLN A 194 18.14 -14.33 10.34
CA GLN A 194 18.66 -15.67 10.45
C GLN A 194 17.78 -16.42 11.45
N LEU A 195 17.11 -17.49 11.00
CA LEU A 195 16.29 -18.29 11.89
C LEU A 195 17.18 -19.26 12.67
N GLU A 196 17.23 -19.09 14.00
CA GLU A 196 18.07 -19.93 14.86
C GLU A 196 17.75 -21.42 14.74
N GLY A 197 18.80 -22.25 14.74
CA GLY A 197 18.67 -23.71 14.60
C GLY A 197 18.31 -24.21 13.20
N THR A 198 18.33 -23.32 12.20
CA THR A 198 18.06 -23.65 10.79
C THR A 198 19.06 -23.02 9.84
N ASP A 199 19.07 -23.47 8.58
CA ASP A 199 19.84 -22.86 7.50
C ASP A 199 19.07 -21.73 6.79
N TYR A 200 17.90 -21.31 7.31
CA TYR A 200 17.09 -20.26 6.69
C TYR A 200 17.68 -18.88 6.97
N LYS A 201 18.11 -18.23 5.90
CA LYS A 201 18.50 -16.82 5.84
C LYS A 201 17.46 -16.06 5.01
N ILE A 202 16.67 -15.26 5.69
CA ILE A 202 15.48 -14.64 5.12
C ILE A 202 15.76 -13.16 4.93
N ALA A 203 15.50 -12.62 3.73
CA ALA A 203 15.34 -11.21 3.52
C ALA A 203 13.86 -10.85 3.50
N TYR A 204 13.53 -9.66 4.00
CA TYR A 204 12.22 -9.04 3.93
C TYR A 204 12.33 -7.73 3.15
N LEU A 205 11.40 -7.49 2.24
CA LEU A 205 11.29 -6.27 1.45
C LEU A 205 9.83 -5.82 1.42
N ALA A 206 9.54 -4.68 2.04
CA ALA A 206 8.28 -3.98 1.88
C ALA A 206 8.40 -2.97 0.73
N TYR A 207 7.70 -3.22 -0.38
CA TYR A 207 7.79 -2.45 -1.62
C TYR A 207 6.42 -1.88 -1.98
N ASN A 208 6.21 -0.58 -1.69
CA ASN A 208 4.91 0.07 -1.71
C ASN A 208 4.52 0.66 -3.07
N SER A 209 5.48 0.87 -3.97
CA SER A 209 5.21 1.45 -5.28
C SER A 209 6.27 1.03 -6.29
N PHE A 210 5.85 0.71 -7.50
CA PHE A 210 6.74 0.50 -8.64
C PHE A 210 7.12 1.84 -9.26
N THR A 211 7.97 2.59 -8.56
CA THR A 211 8.46 3.91 -8.96
C THR A 211 9.98 3.89 -9.01
N ALA A 212 10.56 4.35 -10.12
CA ALA A 212 12.02 4.31 -10.33
C ALA A 212 12.79 5.23 -9.39
N GLY A 213 12.23 6.41 -9.10
CA GLY A 213 12.89 7.40 -8.26
C GLY A 213 12.04 8.63 -7.97
N THR A 214 12.70 9.75 -7.73
CA THR A 214 12.08 11.07 -7.51
C THR A 214 12.39 12.01 -8.66
N ALA A 215 11.76 13.19 -8.69
CA ALA A 215 12.06 14.21 -9.69
C ALA A 215 13.55 14.64 -9.70
N GLU A 216 14.17 14.65 -8.51
CA GLU A 216 15.59 15.01 -8.36
C GLU A 216 16.55 13.84 -8.62
N GLN A 217 16.08 12.61 -8.42
CA GLN A 217 16.86 11.38 -8.52
C GLN A 217 16.02 10.28 -9.18
N SER A 218 15.95 10.31 -10.51
CA SER A 218 15.04 9.47 -11.31
C SER A 218 15.22 7.96 -11.14
N GLU A 219 16.41 7.49 -10.71
CA GLU A 219 16.73 6.07 -10.51
C GLU A 219 16.96 5.69 -9.03
N LYS A 220 16.58 6.54 -8.11
CA LYS A 220 16.87 6.36 -6.68
C LYS A 220 16.39 5.00 -6.17
N TYR A 221 15.13 4.68 -6.35
CA TYR A 221 14.52 3.46 -5.80
C TYR A 221 14.94 2.20 -6.57
N ASN A 222 15.14 2.30 -7.88
CA ASN A 222 15.72 1.22 -8.65
C ASN A 222 17.14 0.90 -8.19
N ASN A 223 17.95 1.91 -7.86
CA ASN A 223 19.29 1.72 -7.33
C ASN A 223 19.28 1.14 -5.90
N GLU A 224 18.33 1.54 -5.07
CA GLU A 224 18.11 0.92 -3.76
C GLU A 224 17.73 -0.56 -3.87
N LEU A 225 16.87 -0.92 -4.84
CA LEU A 225 16.49 -2.29 -5.12
C LEU A 225 17.68 -3.13 -5.63
N ARG A 226 18.52 -2.56 -6.52
CA ARG A 226 19.76 -3.18 -6.96
C ARG A 226 20.73 -3.42 -5.80
N ALA A 227 20.91 -2.43 -4.93
CA ALA A 227 21.76 -2.54 -3.73
C ALA A 227 21.23 -3.60 -2.77
N PHE A 228 19.92 -3.67 -2.55
CA PHE A 228 19.27 -4.71 -1.76
C PHE A 228 19.59 -6.12 -2.32
N SER A 229 19.53 -6.30 -3.63
CA SER A 229 19.86 -7.59 -4.26
C SER A 229 21.33 -8.00 -4.03
N GLN A 230 22.26 -7.04 -4.09
CA GLN A 230 23.67 -7.30 -3.76
C GLN A 230 23.85 -7.70 -2.30
N GLU A 231 23.18 -7.02 -1.38
CA GLU A 231 23.23 -7.33 0.04
C GLU A 231 22.65 -8.72 0.33
N CYS A 232 21.53 -9.08 -0.29
CA CYS A 232 21.00 -10.43 -0.23
C CYS A 232 22.04 -11.49 -0.65
N LYS A 233 22.72 -11.25 -1.76
CA LYS A 233 23.78 -12.15 -2.26
C LYS A 233 24.94 -12.27 -1.30
N GLN A 234 25.43 -11.14 -0.77
CA GLN A 234 26.55 -11.09 0.18
C GLN A 234 26.22 -11.82 1.49
N ARG A 235 24.99 -11.70 1.99
CA ARG A 235 24.51 -12.38 3.20
C ARG A 235 24.18 -13.86 2.95
N GLY A 236 24.15 -14.30 1.70
CA GLY A 236 23.78 -15.67 1.33
C GLY A 236 22.32 -15.96 1.63
N ILE A 237 21.43 -14.99 1.38
CA ILE A 237 19.98 -15.13 1.53
C ILE A 237 19.50 -16.28 0.65
N ASN A 238 18.65 -17.14 1.21
CA ASN A 238 18.07 -18.28 0.51
C ASN A 238 16.53 -18.28 0.51
N ASN A 239 15.90 -17.34 1.20
CA ASN A 239 14.47 -17.09 1.19
C ASN A 239 14.20 -15.59 1.16
N LEU A 240 13.14 -15.16 0.47
CA LEU A 240 12.72 -13.76 0.41
C LEU A 240 11.23 -13.65 0.70
N VAL A 241 10.88 -12.67 1.51
CA VAL A 241 9.49 -12.23 1.73
C VAL A 241 9.31 -10.87 1.08
N LEU A 242 8.44 -10.80 0.07
CA LEU A 242 7.99 -9.57 -0.57
C LEU A 242 6.65 -9.15 0.02
N ASP A 243 6.61 -7.98 0.61
CA ASP A 243 5.38 -7.40 1.15
C ASP A 243 4.85 -6.32 0.22
N PHE A 244 3.76 -6.66 -0.49
CA PHE A 244 3.05 -5.79 -1.41
C PHE A 244 1.71 -5.31 -0.85
N ARG A 245 1.45 -5.46 0.45
CA ARG A 245 0.14 -5.11 1.03
C ARG A 245 -0.27 -3.66 0.78
N TYR A 246 0.69 -2.76 0.64
CA TYR A 246 0.48 -1.34 0.34
C TYR A 246 0.92 -0.95 -1.07
N ASN A 247 1.27 -1.92 -1.93
CA ASN A 247 1.67 -1.63 -3.29
C ASN A 247 0.45 -1.26 -4.15
N SER A 248 0.46 -0.05 -4.69
CA SER A 248 -0.59 0.50 -5.54
C SER A 248 -0.31 0.35 -7.04
N GLY A 249 0.78 -0.34 -7.42
CA GLY A 249 1.21 -0.46 -8.82
C GLY A 249 2.29 0.54 -9.19
N GLY A 250 2.39 0.88 -10.48
CA GLY A 250 3.34 1.86 -10.99
C GLY A 250 3.98 1.48 -12.33
N GLU A 251 5.29 1.75 -12.47
CA GLU A 251 6.02 1.64 -13.72
C GLU A 251 6.39 0.19 -14.06
N MET A 252 6.12 -0.24 -15.28
CA MET A 252 6.39 -1.60 -15.75
C MET A 252 7.88 -1.95 -15.72
N GLU A 253 8.76 -0.98 -15.95
CA GLU A 253 10.20 -1.18 -15.89
C GLU A 253 10.69 -1.55 -14.48
N CYS A 254 10.06 -0.97 -13.45
CA CYS A 254 10.35 -1.34 -12.05
C CYS A 254 9.89 -2.77 -11.73
N VAL A 255 8.73 -3.19 -12.27
CA VAL A 255 8.26 -4.58 -12.17
C VAL A 255 9.25 -5.52 -12.85
N GLN A 256 9.72 -5.15 -14.04
CA GLN A 256 10.68 -5.91 -14.81
C GLN A 256 12.01 -6.06 -14.06
N LEU A 257 12.56 -4.97 -13.50
CA LEU A 257 13.78 -5.01 -12.69
C LEU A 257 13.63 -5.95 -11.48
N LEU A 258 12.51 -5.87 -10.76
CA LEU A 258 12.24 -6.77 -9.64
C LEU A 258 12.16 -8.22 -10.11
N ALA A 259 11.51 -8.47 -11.24
CA ALA A 259 11.44 -9.81 -11.83
C ALA A 259 12.83 -10.32 -12.20
N ASP A 260 13.69 -9.51 -12.83
CA ASP A 260 15.07 -9.87 -13.20
C ASP A 260 15.93 -10.24 -11.97
N ILE A 261 15.69 -9.59 -10.84
CA ILE A 261 16.35 -9.93 -9.56
C ILE A 261 15.92 -11.30 -9.05
N LEU A 262 14.66 -11.69 -9.25
CA LEU A 262 14.02 -12.81 -8.52
C LEU A 262 13.83 -14.08 -9.34
N VAL A 263 13.65 -13.99 -10.66
CA VAL A 263 13.39 -15.17 -11.49
C VAL A 263 14.57 -16.14 -11.48
N PRO A 264 14.34 -17.44 -11.75
CA PRO A 264 15.43 -18.37 -12.01
C PRO A 264 16.35 -17.83 -13.11
N ALA A 265 17.67 -17.97 -12.92
CA ALA A 265 18.67 -17.37 -13.81
C ALA A 265 18.56 -17.87 -15.28
N ASP A 266 18.04 -19.07 -15.49
CA ASP A 266 17.78 -19.65 -16.82
C ASP A 266 16.55 -19.02 -17.52
N LYS A 267 15.79 -18.16 -16.84
CA LYS A 267 14.65 -17.42 -17.38
C LYS A 267 14.99 -16.00 -17.80
N LEU A 268 16.15 -15.48 -17.44
CA LEU A 268 16.61 -14.22 -17.97
C LEU A 268 16.64 -14.27 -19.50
N GLU A 269 16.42 -13.14 -20.15
CA GLU A 269 16.27 -12.99 -21.62
C GLU A 269 15.05 -13.71 -22.23
N SER A 270 14.11 -14.18 -21.38
CA SER A 270 12.86 -14.79 -21.83
C SER A 270 11.67 -13.81 -21.72
N PRO A 271 10.63 -13.97 -22.56
CA PRO A 271 9.39 -13.20 -22.39
C PRO A 271 8.71 -13.54 -21.06
N PHE A 272 8.28 -12.54 -20.30
CA PHE A 272 7.48 -12.73 -19.09
C PHE A 272 6.08 -12.14 -19.18
N ALA A 273 5.84 -11.24 -20.14
CA ALA A 273 4.53 -10.69 -20.42
C ALA A 273 4.44 -10.26 -21.89
N PHE A 274 3.22 -10.08 -22.39
CA PHE A 274 2.94 -9.54 -23.70
C PHE A 274 2.07 -8.30 -23.58
N LEU A 275 2.53 -7.17 -24.10
CA LEU A 275 1.74 -5.95 -24.21
C LEU A 275 0.91 -5.99 -25.47
N GLN A 276 -0.40 -6.05 -25.29
CA GLN A 276 -1.37 -6.02 -26.36
C GLN A 276 -2.09 -4.68 -26.36
N TYR A 277 -2.04 -4.01 -27.48
CA TYR A 277 -2.77 -2.78 -27.77
C TYR A 277 -4.03 -3.11 -28.60
N ASN A 278 -4.89 -2.13 -28.79
CA ASN A 278 -6.02 -2.29 -29.73
C ASN A 278 -5.52 -2.45 -31.17
N ASP A 279 -6.42 -2.74 -32.09
CA ASP A 279 -6.07 -2.98 -33.51
C ASP A 279 -5.42 -1.78 -34.19
N LYS A 280 -5.81 -0.54 -33.82
CA LYS A 280 -5.23 0.71 -34.32
C LYS A 280 -3.78 0.91 -33.90
N GLN A 281 -3.44 0.39 -32.73
CA GLN A 281 -2.12 0.49 -32.11
C GLN A 281 -1.34 -0.83 -32.16
N SER A 282 -1.84 -1.82 -32.90
CA SER A 282 -1.27 -3.19 -32.93
C SER A 282 0.20 -3.27 -33.35
N ALA A 283 0.70 -2.27 -34.07
CA ALA A 283 2.13 -2.14 -34.39
C ALA A 283 3.02 -1.95 -33.14
N GLN A 284 2.44 -1.59 -31.98
CA GLN A 284 3.13 -1.44 -30.70
C GLN A 284 3.10 -2.72 -29.86
N ASN A 285 2.39 -3.75 -30.29
CA ASN A 285 2.36 -5.05 -29.61
C ASN A 285 3.77 -5.60 -29.50
N ARG A 286 4.14 -6.03 -28.27
CA ARG A 286 5.48 -6.56 -28.03
C ARG A 286 5.53 -7.44 -26.81
N ASP A 287 6.48 -8.37 -26.82
CA ASP A 287 6.88 -9.07 -25.61
C ASP A 287 7.65 -8.13 -24.67
N LEU A 288 7.41 -8.28 -23.37
CA LEU A 288 8.28 -7.77 -22.33
C LEU A 288 9.27 -8.88 -21.98
N ILE A 289 10.53 -8.60 -22.20
CA ILE A 289 11.63 -9.55 -21.99
C ILE A 289 12.25 -9.29 -20.62
N LEU A 290 12.53 -10.34 -19.87
CA LEU A 290 13.40 -10.26 -18.71
C LEU A 290 14.80 -9.87 -19.20
N ASP A 291 15.26 -8.66 -18.87
CA ASP A 291 16.47 -8.08 -19.43
C ASP A 291 17.54 -7.90 -18.36
N SER A 292 18.51 -8.80 -18.34
CA SER A 292 19.63 -8.75 -17.39
C SER A 292 20.41 -7.43 -17.39
N GLN A 293 20.29 -6.61 -18.44
CA GLN A 293 20.90 -5.29 -18.49
C GLN A 293 20.25 -4.32 -17.49
N LEU A 294 18.99 -4.50 -17.13
CA LEU A 294 18.31 -3.69 -16.12
C LEU A 294 18.93 -3.87 -14.72
N LEU A 295 19.61 -4.98 -14.47
CA LEU A 295 20.28 -5.20 -13.19
C LEU A 295 21.35 -4.14 -12.89
N GLN A 296 22.09 -3.63 -13.88
CA GLN A 296 23.04 -2.50 -13.77
C GLN A 296 23.91 -2.50 -12.51
N GLY A 297 24.52 -3.65 -12.17
CA GLY A 297 25.29 -3.81 -10.94
C GLY A 297 24.52 -4.44 -9.79
N GLY A 298 23.18 -4.51 -9.81
CA GLY A 298 22.40 -5.46 -9.03
C GLY A 298 22.69 -6.89 -9.47
N VAL A 299 22.10 -7.86 -8.79
CA VAL A 299 22.33 -9.28 -9.07
C VAL A 299 21.01 -10.05 -9.15
N ASN A 300 20.94 -11.02 -10.04
CA ASN A 300 19.91 -12.04 -10.00
C ASN A 300 20.16 -12.96 -8.81
N LEU A 301 19.18 -13.11 -7.94
CA LEU A 301 19.30 -13.89 -6.70
C LEU A 301 19.11 -15.38 -6.93
N ASN A 302 18.37 -15.77 -7.98
CA ASN A 302 18.06 -17.17 -8.29
C ASN A 302 17.60 -17.95 -7.04
N LEU A 303 16.66 -17.36 -6.29
CA LEU A 303 16.22 -17.92 -5.02
C LEU A 303 15.33 -19.15 -5.21
N PRO A 304 15.45 -20.17 -4.36
CA PRO A 304 14.57 -21.34 -4.41
C PRO A 304 13.14 -21.01 -4.00
N ILE A 305 12.95 -20.02 -3.11
CA ILE A 305 11.63 -19.66 -2.55
C ILE A 305 11.53 -18.15 -2.40
N VAL A 306 10.43 -17.61 -2.92
CA VAL A 306 9.97 -16.22 -2.72
C VAL A 306 8.53 -16.27 -2.21
N TYR A 307 8.28 -15.67 -1.05
CA TYR A 307 6.95 -15.53 -0.46
C TYR A 307 6.42 -14.13 -0.79
N ILE A 308 5.22 -14.04 -1.35
CA ILE A 308 4.58 -12.77 -1.66
C ILE A 308 3.38 -12.59 -0.74
N ILE A 309 3.36 -11.46 -0.03
CA ILE A 309 2.25 -11.05 0.83
C ILE A 309 1.50 -9.92 0.10
N THR A 310 0.21 -10.11 -0.11
CA THR A 310 -0.65 -9.13 -0.76
C THR A 310 -1.85 -8.79 0.10
N SER A 311 -2.57 -7.74 -0.25
CA SER A 311 -3.90 -7.39 0.28
C SER A 311 -4.93 -7.46 -0.84
N GLY A 312 -6.21 -7.31 -0.51
CA GLY A 312 -7.28 -7.24 -1.52
C GLY A 312 -7.22 -6.01 -2.44
N THR A 313 -6.35 -5.05 -2.12
CA THR A 313 -6.14 -3.81 -2.88
C THR A 313 -4.76 -3.72 -3.53
N THR A 314 -3.97 -4.78 -3.45
CA THR A 314 -2.67 -4.84 -4.13
C THR A 314 -2.88 -4.84 -5.64
N ALA A 315 -2.17 -3.97 -6.34
CA ALA A 315 -2.24 -3.83 -7.81
C ALA A 315 -1.46 -4.96 -8.51
#